data_45d2a4e7703591bdcd0279b5561a4111
#
_entry.id   45d2a4e7703591bdcd0279b5561a4111
#
_cell.length_a   1.000
_cell.length_b   1.000
_cell.length_c   1.000
_cell.angle_alpha   90.00
_cell.angle_beta   90.00
_cell.angle_gamma   90.00
#
_symmetry.space_group_name_H-M   'P 1'
#
loop_
_entity.id
_entity.type
_entity.pdbx_description
1 polymer ?
#
loop_
_entity_poly.entity_id
_entity_poly.type
_entity_poly.pdbx_seq_one_letter_code
_entity_poly.pdbx_strand_id
1 'polypeptide(L)'
;RIEALGTLKANERVDLTLNVADRVTALYFDDGERVVAGKTLLSLAQREQVALVEAAEANSDEARRQYQRAIQLAEQDAIAQTSLDAARRDLENANAQLRAVQVRQKDRVLVAPFDGVLGFRMVSVGSYVRPGDVVATLVDDSQMKLDFLVPSTFLRSLKAGVAVTAATDDLPGMDFSGTIDSVDNSIDPVT
;
A
#
# COMPACT_ATOMS: atom_id res chain seq x y z
N ARG A 1 -18.12 -37.99 -1.27
CA ARG A 1 -16.78 -37.43 -1.33
C ARG A 1 -16.59 -36.86 -2.73
N ILE A 2 -16.17 -35.62 -2.81
CA ILE A 2 -15.89 -34.96 -4.09
C ILE A 2 -14.36 -34.80 -4.11
N GLU A 3 -13.75 -35.18 -5.20
CA GLU A 3 -12.32 -35.00 -5.44
C GLU A 3 -12.15 -34.03 -6.59
N ALA A 4 -11.30 -33.04 -6.42
CA ALA A 4 -11.02 -32.00 -7.40
C ALA A 4 -9.52 -31.62 -7.36
N LEU A 5 -9.01 -31.26 -8.51
CA LEU A 5 -7.66 -30.69 -8.61
C LEU A 5 -7.70 -29.19 -8.31
N GLY A 6 -6.71 -28.71 -7.59
CA GLY A 6 -6.59 -27.32 -7.24
C GLY A 6 -5.17 -26.80 -7.32
N THR A 7 -5.03 -25.48 -7.29
CA THR A 7 -3.75 -24.78 -7.28
C THR A 7 -3.61 -23.99 -5.97
N LEU A 8 -2.52 -24.23 -5.27
CA LEU A 8 -2.13 -23.48 -4.09
C LEU A 8 -1.54 -22.13 -4.49
N LYS A 9 -2.02 -21.08 -3.81
CA LYS A 9 -1.54 -19.69 -3.96
C LYS A 9 -1.26 -19.10 -2.59
N ALA A 10 -0.35 -18.13 -2.53
CA ALA A 10 -0.18 -17.31 -1.33
C ALA A 10 -1.45 -16.50 -1.03
N ASN A 11 -1.61 -16.07 0.23
CA ASN A 11 -2.74 -15.26 0.65
C ASN A 11 -2.84 -13.96 -0.14
N GLU A 12 -1.73 -13.23 -0.21
CA GLU A 12 -1.59 -12.01 -1.02
C GLU A 12 -0.23 -12.05 -1.74
N ARG A 13 -0.22 -11.51 -2.95
CA ARG A 13 0.99 -11.28 -3.73
C ARG A 13 0.89 -9.95 -4.45
N VAL A 14 1.90 -9.11 -4.31
CA VAL A 14 1.95 -7.79 -4.96
C VAL A 14 3.34 -7.53 -5.53
N ASP A 15 3.38 -6.97 -6.73
CA ASP A 15 4.61 -6.41 -7.29
C ASP A 15 4.76 -4.98 -6.78
N LEU A 16 5.80 -4.75 -6.00
CA LEU A 16 6.10 -3.45 -5.40
C LEU A 16 6.66 -2.52 -6.47
N THR A 17 5.95 -1.45 -6.74
CA THR A 17 6.31 -0.45 -7.74
C THR A 17 6.35 0.94 -7.12
N LEU A 18 6.97 1.89 -7.82
CA LEU A 18 7.01 3.29 -7.45
C LEU A 18 6.11 4.11 -8.39
N ASN A 19 5.54 5.20 -7.87
CA ASN A 19 4.68 6.10 -8.63
C ASN A 19 5.44 7.30 -9.23
N VAL A 20 6.72 7.46 -8.89
CA VAL A 20 7.56 8.57 -9.32
C VAL A 20 8.85 8.06 -9.95
N ALA A 21 9.37 8.82 -10.90
CA ALA A 21 10.65 8.55 -11.55
C ALA A 21 11.76 9.27 -10.80
N ASP A 22 12.78 8.54 -10.33
CA ASP A 22 14.00 9.13 -9.78
C ASP A 22 15.09 8.05 -9.60
N ARG A 23 16.25 8.49 -9.07
CA ARG A 23 17.38 7.61 -8.75
C ARG A 23 17.21 6.97 -7.36
N VAL A 24 17.44 5.67 -7.27
CA VAL A 24 17.52 4.92 -6.01
C VAL A 24 18.74 5.38 -5.21
N THR A 25 18.52 5.88 -4.01
CA THR A 25 19.60 6.33 -3.10
C THR A 25 19.95 5.30 -2.03
N ALA A 26 18.98 4.50 -1.61
CA ALA A 26 19.20 3.44 -0.63
C ALA A 26 18.22 2.29 -0.81
N LEU A 27 18.67 1.09 -0.47
CA LEU A 27 17.88 -0.13 -0.34
C LEU A 27 18.05 -0.65 1.09
N TYR A 28 16.96 -1.10 1.70
CA TYR A 28 16.90 -1.50 3.11
C TYR A 28 16.37 -2.92 3.28
N PHE A 29 16.51 -3.76 2.27
CA PHE A 29 16.11 -5.15 2.29
C PHE A 29 17.05 -6.02 1.45
N ASP A 30 17.10 -7.31 1.78
CA ASP A 30 17.80 -8.34 1.04
C ASP A 30 16.82 -9.29 0.34
N ASP A 31 17.34 -10.04 -0.64
CA ASP A 31 16.56 -11.03 -1.38
C ASP A 31 16.03 -12.13 -0.43
N GLY A 32 14.75 -12.41 -0.47
CA GLY A 32 14.11 -13.42 0.39
C GLY A 32 13.87 -12.97 1.83
N GLU A 33 14.10 -11.70 2.15
CA GLU A 33 13.93 -11.20 3.52
C GLU A 33 12.45 -11.16 3.94
N ARG A 34 12.17 -11.56 5.19
CA ARG A 34 10.86 -11.38 5.81
C ARG A 34 10.73 -9.96 6.36
N VAL A 35 9.67 -9.29 5.99
CA VAL A 35 9.40 -7.90 6.37
C VAL A 35 8.04 -7.76 7.04
N VAL A 36 7.90 -6.69 7.83
CA VAL A 36 6.63 -6.29 8.45
C VAL A 36 6.04 -5.08 7.71
N ALA A 37 4.74 -4.94 7.77
CA ALA A 37 4.02 -3.79 7.22
C ALA A 37 4.62 -2.47 7.70
N GLY A 38 4.77 -1.51 6.80
CA GLY A 38 5.36 -0.21 7.08
C GLY A 38 6.90 -0.17 7.09
N LYS A 39 7.61 -1.31 6.98
CA LYS A 39 9.08 -1.30 6.83
C LYS A 39 9.44 -0.56 5.54
N THR A 40 10.36 0.40 5.67
CA THR A 40 10.96 1.07 4.50
C THR A 40 11.84 0.09 3.74
N LEU A 41 11.60 -0.04 2.44
CA LEU A 41 12.32 -0.96 1.56
C LEU A 41 13.32 -0.21 0.66
N LEU A 42 12.92 0.96 0.17
CA LEU A 42 13.71 1.74 -0.76
C LEU A 42 13.47 3.22 -0.57
N SER A 43 14.52 4.02 -0.78
CA SER A 43 14.42 5.48 -0.86
C SER A 43 14.97 5.99 -2.19
N LEU A 44 14.25 6.92 -2.79
CA LEU A 44 14.70 7.71 -3.94
C LEU A 44 15.41 8.99 -3.50
N ALA A 45 15.93 9.76 -4.44
CA ALA A 45 16.52 11.07 -4.16
C ALA A 45 15.46 12.03 -3.56
N GLN A 46 15.71 12.57 -2.35
CA GLN A 46 14.73 13.34 -1.59
C GLN A 46 15.14 14.78 -1.29
N ARG A 47 16.37 15.20 -1.63
CA ARG A 47 16.92 16.50 -1.20
C ARG A 47 16.04 17.69 -1.55
N GLU A 48 15.55 17.72 -2.78
CA GLU A 48 14.66 18.77 -3.26
C GLU A 48 13.33 18.76 -2.50
N GLN A 49 12.74 17.58 -2.30
CA GLN A 49 11.45 17.44 -1.63
C GLN A 49 11.52 17.80 -0.15
N VAL A 50 12.60 17.49 0.53
CA VAL A 50 12.82 17.92 1.91
C VAL A 50 12.83 19.45 1.99
N ALA A 51 13.58 20.12 1.11
CA ALA A 51 13.61 21.58 1.08
C ALA A 51 12.24 22.21 0.74
N LEU A 52 11.46 21.58 -0.16
CA LEU A 52 10.10 22.03 -0.49
C LEU A 52 9.13 21.85 0.69
N VAL A 53 9.24 20.77 1.45
CA VAL A 53 8.44 20.54 2.66
C VAL A 53 8.79 21.60 3.70
N GLU A 54 10.08 21.82 3.99
CA GLU A 54 10.53 22.84 4.94
C GLU A 54 10.00 24.26 4.58
N ALA A 55 10.06 24.61 3.30
CA ALA A 55 9.53 25.89 2.83
C ALA A 55 8.00 26.00 3.01
N ALA A 56 7.27 24.91 2.71
CA ALA A 56 5.82 24.88 2.85
C ALA A 56 5.39 24.87 4.33
N GLU A 57 6.16 24.23 5.22
CA GLU A 57 5.94 24.27 6.69
C GLU A 57 6.13 25.68 7.21
N ALA A 58 7.21 26.37 6.85
CA ALA A 58 7.45 27.75 7.25
C ALA A 58 6.31 28.69 6.80
N ASN A 59 5.80 28.51 5.57
CA ASN A 59 4.67 29.28 5.05
C ASN A 59 3.36 28.98 5.81
N SER A 60 3.07 27.71 6.09
CA SER A 60 1.91 27.30 6.88
C SER A 60 1.95 27.86 8.29
N ASP A 61 3.12 27.86 8.95
CA ASP A 61 3.31 28.41 10.27
C ASP A 61 3.15 29.94 10.31
N GLU A 62 3.63 30.64 9.29
CA GLU A 62 3.39 32.09 9.17
C GLU A 62 1.91 32.41 8.97
N ALA A 63 1.23 31.71 8.05
CA ALA A 63 -0.20 31.88 7.84
C ALA A 63 -1.00 31.57 9.13
N ARG A 64 -0.59 30.57 9.90
CA ARG A 64 -1.18 30.24 11.20
C ARG A 64 -1.03 31.38 12.20
N ARG A 65 0.16 31.97 12.32
CA ARG A 65 0.41 33.12 13.19
C ARG A 65 -0.41 34.34 12.77
N GLN A 66 -0.55 34.58 11.47
CA GLN A 66 -1.36 35.67 10.94
C GLN A 66 -2.84 35.47 11.29
N TYR A 67 -3.38 34.27 11.08
CA TYR A 67 -4.76 33.95 11.44
C TYR A 67 -5.00 34.08 12.94
N GLN A 68 -4.09 33.64 13.81
CA GLN A 68 -4.19 33.80 15.26
C GLN A 68 -4.20 35.28 15.67
N ARG A 69 -3.35 36.11 15.07
CA ARG A 69 -3.38 37.58 15.29
C ARG A 69 -4.72 38.20 14.83
N ALA A 70 -5.23 37.75 13.68
CA ALA A 70 -6.50 38.20 13.16
C ALA A 70 -7.68 37.87 14.11
N ILE A 71 -7.68 36.65 14.69
CA ILE A 71 -8.67 36.27 15.71
C ILE A 71 -8.62 37.23 16.90
N GLN A 72 -7.46 37.48 17.49
CA GLN A 72 -7.29 38.38 18.64
C GLN A 72 -7.74 39.81 18.36
N LEU A 73 -7.48 40.31 17.15
CA LEU A 73 -7.95 41.65 16.74
C LEU A 73 -9.45 41.69 16.48
N ALA A 74 -10.03 40.61 15.96
CA ALA A 74 -11.47 40.51 15.74
C ALA A 74 -12.25 40.47 17.07
N GLU A 75 -11.73 39.79 18.09
CA GLU A 75 -12.31 39.77 19.46
C GLU A 75 -12.32 41.15 20.13
N GLN A 76 -11.46 42.03 19.65
CA GLN A 76 -11.39 43.45 20.12
C GLN A 76 -12.11 44.40 19.19
N ASP A 77 -12.91 43.93 18.23
CA ASP A 77 -13.55 44.72 17.18
C ASP A 77 -12.56 45.59 16.37
N ALA A 78 -11.27 45.23 16.32
CA ALA A 78 -10.20 46.03 15.72
C ALA A 78 -10.00 45.75 14.22
N ILE A 79 -10.63 44.70 13.66
CA ILE A 79 -10.59 44.37 12.23
C ILE A 79 -11.96 43.98 11.67
N ALA A 80 -12.15 44.17 10.36
CA ALA A 80 -13.34 43.71 9.67
C ALA A 80 -13.40 42.17 9.59
N GLN A 81 -14.59 41.59 9.61
CA GLN A 81 -14.81 40.16 9.44
C GLN A 81 -14.20 39.62 8.15
N THR A 82 -14.24 40.41 7.08
CA THR A 82 -13.61 40.07 5.79
C THR A 82 -12.10 39.82 5.88
N SER A 83 -11.42 40.55 6.79
CA SER A 83 -9.97 40.36 7.03
C SER A 83 -9.68 39.06 7.79
N LEU A 84 -10.52 38.70 8.76
CA LEU A 84 -10.43 37.43 9.47
C LEU A 84 -10.68 36.27 8.50
N ASP A 85 -11.71 36.37 7.64
CA ASP A 85 -12.02 35.36 6.64
C ASP A 85 -10.90 35.23 5.58
N ALA A 86 -10.22 36.33 5.25
CA ALA A 86 -9.04 36.27 4.35
C ALA A 86 -7.90 35.52 5.00
N ALA A 87 -7.52 35.83 6.24
CA ALA A 87 -6.45 35.16 6.97
C ALA A 87 -6.75 33.66 7.18
N ARG A 88 -8.02 33.29 7.38
CA ARG A 88 -8.44 31.89 7.45
C ARG A 88 -8.22 31.16 6.13
N ARG A 89 -8.64 31.75 4.99
CA ARG A 89 -8.42 31.16 3.67
C ARG A 89 -6.95 31.00 3.35
N ASP A 90 -6.11 31.98 3.73
CA ASP A 90 -4.67 31.93 3.52
C ASP A 90 -4.04 30.75 4.29
N LEU A 91 -4.46 30.51 5.54
CA LEU A 91 -4.03 29.36 6.32
C LEU A 91 -4.51 28.04 5.70
N GLU A 92 -5.75 27.96 5.24
CA GLU A 92 -6.31 26.77 4.58
C GLU A 92 -5.52 26.44 3.29
N ASN A 93 -5.17 27.46 2.49
CA ASN A 93 -4.36 27.33 1.28
C ASN A 93 -2.93 26.87 1.59
N ALA A 94 -2.27 27.49 2.59
CA ALA A 94 -0.92 27.11 2.99
C ALA A 94 -0.87 25.65 3.52
N ASN A 95 -1.87 25.24 4.31
CA ASN A 95 -1.99 23.86 4.78
C ASN A 95 -2.23 22.86 3.62
N ALA A 96 -3.03 23.24 2.62
CA ALA A 96 -3.26 22.41 1.45
C ALA A 96 -1.96 22.23 0.63
N GLN A 97 -1.19 23.31 0.46
CA GLN A 97 0.10 23.27 -0.21
C GLN A 97 1.10 22.39 0.56
N LEU A 98 1.18 22.50 1.89
CA LEU A 98 2.04 21.66 2.72
C LEU A 98 1.68 20.17 2.54
N ARG A 99 0.39 19.82 2.63
CA ARG A 99 -0.04 18.43 2.39
C ARG A 99 0.37 17.92 1.02
N ALA A 100 0.26 18.74 -0.03
CA ALA A 100 0.61 18.34 -1.38
C ALA A 100 2.11 18.00 -1.52
N VAL A 101 3.01 18.81 -0.94
CA VAL A 101 4.45 18.53 -0.98
C VAL A 101 4.85 17.36 -0.08
N GLN A 102 4.19 17.17 1.06
CA GLN A 102 4.39 16.01 1.94
C GLN A 102 4.02 14.67 1.26
N VAL A 103 2.93 14.65 0.48
CA VAL A 103 2.55 13.47 -0.31
C VAL A 103 3.64 13.16 -1.33
N ARG A 104 4.11 14.15 -2.09
CA ARG A 104 5.20 13.97 -3.07
C ARG A 104 6.50 13.47 -2.43
N GLN A 105 6.80 13.86 -1.18
CA GLN A 105 7.94 13.34 -0.44
C GLN A 105 7.72 11.87 -0.07
N LYS A 106 6.53 11.51 0.42
CA LYS A 106 6.18 10.13 0.77
C LYS A 106 6.25 9.18 -0.43
N ASP A 107 5.84 9.65 -1.64
CA ASP A 107 5.89 8.86 -2.86
C ASP A 107 7.33 8.45 -3.27
N ARG A 108 8.35 9.04 -2.64
CA ARG A 108 9.79 8.72 -2.86
C ARG A 108 10.32 7.65 -1.92
N VAL A 109 9.48 7.10 -1.08
CA VAL A 109 9.83 6.00 -0.17
C VAL A 109 8.88 4.83 -0.44
N LEU A 110 9.46 3.69 -0.75
CA LEU A 110 8.69 2.46 -0.86
C LEU A 110 8.65 1.77 0.50
N VAL A 111 7.45 1.43 0.96
CA VAL A 111 7.24 0.68 2.19
C VAL A 111 6.49 -0.61 1.91
N ALA A 112 6.70 -1.63 2.76
CA ALA A 112 5.95 -2.88 2.68
C ALA A 112 4.47 -2.63 3.05
N PRO A 113 3.49 -2.99 2.18
CA PRO A 113 2.07 -2.77 2.46
C PRO A 113 1.50 -3.76 3.49
N PHE A 114 2.07 -4.95 3.63
CA PHE A 114 1.68 -6.00 4.58
C PHE A 114 2.90 -6.83 5.00
N ASP A 115 2.73 -7.69 5.98
CA ASP A 115 3.75 -8.63 6.45
C ASP A 115 3.96 -9.74 5.43
N GLY A 116 5.22 -10.09 5.14
CA GLY A 116 5.46 -11.15 4.16
C GLY A 116 6.92 -11.38 3.85
N VAL A 117 7.18 -12.10 2.79
CA VAL A 117 8.52 -12.42 2.29
C VAL A 117 8.74 -11.73 0.95
N LEU A 118 9.85 -11.03 0.84
CA LEU A 118 10.27 -10.39 -0.41
C LEU A 118 10.90 -11.42 -1.36
N GLY A 119 10.62 -11.26 -2.64
CA GLY A 119 11.33 -11.96 -3.70
C GLY A 119 12.69 -11.33 -4.01
N PHE A 120 13.20 -11.63 -5.21
CA PHE A 120 14.44 -11.02 -5.68
C PHE A 120 14.24 -9.54 -5.98
N ARG A 121 15.25 -8.73 -5.65
CA ARG A 121 15.28 -7.32 -6.02
C ARG A 121 15.56 -7.16 -7.51
N MET A 122 14.81 -6.29 -8.14
CA MET A 122 14.97 -5.96 -9.57
C MET A 122 15.73 -4.65 -9.81
N VAL A 123 16.10 -3.95 -8.72
CA VAL A 123 16.77 -2.65 -8.78
C VAL A 123 18.02 -2.62 -7.89
N SER A 124 18.92 -1.69 -8.17
CA SER A 124 20.15 -1.47 -7.39
C SER A 124 20.29 -0.01 -6.97
N VAL A 125 21.07 0.26 -5.93
CA VAL A 125 21.44 1.64 -5.56
C VAL A 125 22.13 2.32 -6.74
N GLY A 126 21.69 3.52 -7.07
CA GLY A 126 22.15 4.29 -8.23
C GLY A 126 21.32 4.07 -9.51
N SER A 127 20.47 3.04 -9.58
CA SER A 127 19.55 2.84 -10.71
C SER A 127 18.56 3.99 -10.81
N TYR A 128 18.17 4.34 -12.03
CA TYR A 128 17.05 5.22 -12.29
C TYR A 128 15.80 4.38 -12.51
N VAL A 129 14.76 4.61 -11.72
CA VAL A 129 13.48 3.91 -11.81
C VAL A 129 12.40 4.81 -12.38
N ARG A 130 11.38 4.22 -12.98
CA ARG A 130 10.22 4.88 -13.57
C ARG A 130 8.93 4.38 -12.92
N PRO A 131 7.83 5.14 -13.00
CA PRO A 131 6.52 4.65 -12.57
C PRO A 131 6.18 3.31 -13.24
N GLY A 132 5.83 2.32 -12.41
CA GLY A 132 5.51 0.97 -12.87
C GLY A 132 6.68 -0.01 -12.91
N ASP A 133 7.93 0.44 -12.77
CA ASP A 133 9.06 -0.49 -12.65
C ASP A 133 8.93 -1.29 -11.35
N VAL A 134 9.04 -2.62 -11.46
CA VAL A 134 8.96 -3.53 -10.32
C VAL A 134 10.28 -3.48 -9.55
N VAL A 135 10.19 -3.21 -8.26
CA VAL A 135 11.33 -3.21 -7.33
C VAL A 135 11.59 -4.60 -6.76
N ALA A 136 10.55 -5.24 -6.29
CA ALA A 136 10.53 -6.61 -5.79
C ALA A 136 9.08 -7.10 -5.75
N THR A 137 8.87 -8.40 -5.58
CA THR A 137 7.55 -8.97 -5.28
C THR A 137 7.46 -9.20 -3.77
N LEU A 138 6.33 -8.86 -3.15
CA LEU A 138 6.04 -9.19 -1.75
C LEU A 138 4.93 -10.25 -1.71
N VAL A 139 5.14 -11.28 -0.91
CA VAL A 139 4.23 -12.43 -0.78
C VAL A 139 3.88 -12.63 0.69
N ASP A 140 2.59 -12.63 0.99
CA ASP A 140 2.08 -13.05 2.29
C ASP A 140 1.92 -14.58 2.29
N ASP A 141 2.76 -15.23 3.06
CA ASP A 141 2.78 -16.69 3.25
C ASP A 141 2.14 -17.14 4.58
N SER A 142 1.46 -16.24 5.27
CA SER A 142 0.82 -16.54 6.57
C SER A 142 -0.30 -17.58 6.43
N GLN A 143 -0.98 -17.57 5.29
CA GLN A 143 -1.99 -18.53 4.90
C GLN A 143 -1.85 -18.89 3.43
N MET A 144 -2.32 -20.06 3.05
CA MET A 144 -2.36 -20.49 1.65
C MET A 144 -3.82 -20.57 1.20
N LYS A 145 -4.09 -20.04 0.02
CA LYS A 145 -5.39 -20.17 -0.66
C LYS A 145 -5.32 -21.32 -1.64
N LEU A 146 -6.33 -22.17 -1.65
CA LEU A 146 -6.47 -23.25 -2.61
C LEU A 146 -7.62 -22.94 -3.56
N ASP A 147 -7.31 -22.66 -4.81
CA ASP A 147 -8.31 -22.54 -5.86
C ASP A 147 -8.53 -23.90 -6.51
N PHE A 148 -9.77 -24.38 -6.53
CA PHE A 148 -10.10 -25.65 -7.16
C PHE A 148 -11.42 -25.56 -7.94
N LEU A 149 -11.51 -26.33 -9.01
CA LEU A 149 -12.66 -26.37 -9.90
C LEU A 149 -13.52 -27.58 -9.59
N VAL A 150 -14.81 -27.38 -9.49
CA VAL A 150 -15.79 -28.44 -9.26
C VAL A 150 -16.88 -28.41 -10.33
N PRO A 151 -17.41 -29.58 -10.74
CA PRO A 151 -18.55 -29.64 -11.66
C PRO A 151 -19.77 -28.90 -11.09
N SER A 152 -20.51 -28.20 -11.94
CA SER A 152 -21.69 -27.40 -11.57
C SER A 152 -22.77 -28.18 -10.82
N THR A 153 -22.83 -29.49 -11.01
CA THR A 153 -23.76 -30.40 -10.29
C THR A 153 -23.58 -30.38 -8.78
N PHE A 154 -22.38 -30.02 -8.28
CA PHE A 154 -22.05 -30.00 -6.85
C PHE A 154 -22.19 -28.61 -6.21
N LEU A 155 -22.46 -27.55 -6.99
CA LEU A 155 -22.56 -26.17 -6.51
C LEU A 155 -23.57 -26.01 -5.34
N ARG A 156 -24.67 -26.76 -5.37
CA ARG A 156 -25.70 -26.69 -4.32
C ARG A 156 -25.23 -27.18 -2.94
N SER A 157 -24.20 -28.02 -2.91
CA SER A 157 -23.64 -28.59 -1.70
C SER A 157 -22.40 -27.85 -1.19
N LEU A 158 -21.85 -26.97 -2.01
CA LEU A 158 -20.66 -26.17 -1.67
C LEU A 158 -21.09 -24.79 -1.18
N LYS A 159 -20.74 -24.48 0.07
CA LYS A 159 -21.03 -23.18 0.70
C LYS A 159 -19.80 -22.77 1.49
N ALA A 160 -19.66 -21.46 1.72
CA ALA A 160 -18.66 -20.95 2.67
C ALA A 160 -18.79 -21.68 4.03
N GLY A 161 -17.66 -21.99 4.62
CA GLY A 161 -17.56 -22.72 5.89
C GLY A 161 -17.54 -24.24 5.79
N VAL A 162 -17.71 -24.83 4.61
CA VAL A 162 -17.58 -26.29 4.42
C VAL A 162 -16.10 -26.67 4.53
N ALA A 163 -15.81 -27.70 5.36
CA ALA A 163 -14.46 -28.22 5.54
C ALA A 163 -13.98 -28.95 4.28
N VAL A 164 -12.75 -28.74 3.93
CA VAL A 164 -12.04 -29.41 2.84
C VAL A 164 -10.70 -29.95 3.34
N THR A 165 -10.26 -31.05 2.73
CA THR A 165 -8.94 -31.61 2.98
C THR A 165 -8.20 -31.65 1.65
N ALA A 166 -6.98 -31.12 1.63
CA ALA A 166 -6.09 -31.17 0.47
C ALA A 166 -4.87 -32.06 0.78
N ALA A 167 -4.46 -32.84 -0.21
CA ALA A 167 -3.21 -33.58 -0.17
C ALA A 167 -2.39 -33.24 -1.42
N THR A 168 -1.07 -33.35 -1.35
CA THR A 168 -0.18 -33.13 -2.49
C THR A 168 0.79 -34.29 -2.62
N ASP A 169 1.13 -34.64 -3.85
CA ASP A 169 2.10 -35.69 -4.13
C ASP A 169 3.54 -35.31 -3.70
N ASP A 170 3.82 -34.00 -3.61
CA ASP A 170 5.12 -33.48 -3.16
C ASP A 170 5.39 -33.75 -1.66
N LEU A 171 4.33 -33.92 -0.85
CA LEU A 171 4.40 -34.18 0.59
C LEU A 171 3.49 -35.36 0.96
N PRO A 172 3.89 -36.60 0.58
CA PRO A 172 3.06 -37.78 0.80
C PRO A 172 2.81 -38.02 2.29
N GLY A 173 1.52 -38.20 2.65
CA GLY A 173 1.10 -38.44 4.03
C GLY A 173 0.85 -37.17 4.85
N MET A 174 0.94 -35.99 4.26
CA MET A 174 0.48 -34.74 4.88
C MET A 174 -0.87 -34.33 4.31
N ASP A 175 -1.87 -34.28 5.15
CA ASP A 175 -3.18 -33.73 4.84
C ASP A 175 -3.29 -32.31 5.38
N PHE A 176 -3.68 -31.40 4.51
CA PHE A 176 -3.94 -29.99 4.84
C PHE A 176 -5.43 -29.77 4.99
N SER A 177 -5.86 -29.28 6.13
CA SER A 177 -7.27 -28.94 6.37
C SER A 177 -7.53 -27.46 6.13
N GLY A 178 -8.67 -27.18 5.52
CA GLY A 178 -9.14 -25.83 5.27
C GLY A 178 -10.65 -25.73 5.24
N THR A 179 -11.16 -24.54 5.01
CA THR A 179 -12.57 -24.28 4.81
C THR A 179 -12.79 -23.51 3.54
N ILE A 180 -13.92 -23.75 2.88
CA ILE A 180 -14.34 -22.96 1.73
C ILE A 180 -14.63 -21.54 2.23
N ASP A 181 -13.91 -20.56 1.71
CA ASP A 181 -14.12 -19.14 1.98
C ASP A 181 -15.21 -18.57 1.07
N SER A 182 -15.09 -18.80 -0.23
CA SER A 182 -16.03 -18.32 -1.23
C SER A 182 -16.23 -19.33 -2.37
N VAL A 183 -17.37 -19.21 -3.03
CA VAL A 183 -17.71 -20.00 -4.22
C VAL A 183 -18.02 -19.01 -5.34
N ASP A 184 -17.23 -19.04 -6.40
CA ASP A 184 -17.52 -18.29 -7.62
C ASP A 184 -18.62 -19.03 -8.41
N ASN A 185 -19.69 -18.34 -8.74
CA ASN A 185 -20.79 -18.85 -9.54
C ASN A 185 -20.57 -18.63 -11.05
N SER A 186 -19.39 -18.20 -11.45
CA SER A 186 -19.01 -18.10 -12.86
C SER A 186 -18.91 -19.51 -13.45
N ILE A 187 -19.84 -19.85 -14.34
CA ILE A 187 -19.84 -21.11 -15.10
C ILE A 187 -18.94 -20.90 -16.30
N ASP A 188 -17.84 -21.66 -16.37
CA ASP A 188 -17.02 -21.70 -17.59
C ASP A 188 -17.86 -22.34 -18.73
N PRO A 189 -18.15 -21.62 -19.84
CA PRO A 189 -18.97 -22.13 -20.91
C PRO A 189 -18.33 -23.27 -21.70
N VAL A 190 -17.12 -23.69 -21.37
CA VAL A 190 -16.34 -24.72 -22.11
C VAL A 190 -16.36 -26.10 -21.41
N THR A 191 -16.94 -26.22 -20.24
CA THR A 191 -17.07 -27.52 -19.53
C THR A 191 -18.53 -27.87 -19.26
#